data_7670a6627b558f686daebc3259d3dd23
#
_entry.id   7670a6627b558f686daebc3259d3dd23
#
_cell.length_a   1.000
_cell.length_b   1.000
_cell.length_c   1.000
_cell.angle_alpha   90.00
_cell.angle_beta   90.00
_cell.angle_gamma   90.00
#
_symmetry.space_group_name_H-M   'P 1'
#
loop_
_entity.id
_entity.type
_entity.pdbx_description
1 polymer ?
#
loop_
_entity_poly.entity_id
_entity_poly.type
_entity_poly.pdbx_seq_one_letter_code
_entity_poly.pdbx_strand_id
1 'polypeptide(L)'
;MFRLIVAACVAALLTGCINASVDPATSRIDGLPDLSGRYDMSVGEAFAEQMSASGKVTAILRRQDNHYRLMVIEDPQKGSEPQDEYVYLGGPADRLAVVYAKQEGDEAAVLTGRRLADGSIEVLMATVYPKQPDPELLAPFARHGLTLVDGTYAPELEGIAKLPDLAEAMWDPAVVAAYQPKVVFRLVPEGD
;
A
#
# COMPACT_ATOMS: atom_id res chain seq x y z
N MET A 1 17.46 -5.02 -18.56
CA MET A 1 17.26 -5.99 -17.48
C MET A 1 16.55 -5.39 -16.25
N PHE A 2 16.69 -4.11 -15.93
CA PHE A 2 16.11 -3.44 -14.75
C PHE A 2 14.58 -3.21 -14.80
N ARG A 3 13.98 -3.06 -15.99
CA ARG A 3 12.50 -2.97 -16.15
C ARG A 3 11.73 -4.17 -15.58
N LEU A 4 12.41 -5.29 -15.40
CA LEU A 4 11.84 -6.51 -14.81
C LEU A 4 11.76 -6.46 -13.27
N ILE A 5 12.57 -5.65 -12.60
CA ILE A 5 12.65 -5.69 -11.13
C ILE A 5 11.51 -4.89 -10.50
N VAL A 6 11.23 -3.67 -10.96
CA VAL A 6 10.07 -2.90 -10.45
C VAL A 6 8.76 -3.57 -10.87
N ALA A 7 8.67 -4.06 -12.11
CA ALA A 7 7.51 -4.84 -12.54
C ALA A 7 7.38 -6.17 -11.77
N ALA A 8 8.50 -6.81 -11.40
CA ALA A 8 8.50 -8.01 -10.55
C ALA A 8 8.17 -7.66 -9.10
N CYS A 9 8.61 -6.52 -8.60
CA CYS A 9 8.23 -6.03 -7.26
C CYS A 9 6.75 -5.72 -7.19
N VAL A 10 6.21 -5.03 -8.19
CA VAL A 10 4.76 -4.75 -8.29
C VAL A 10 3.97 -6.05 -8.49
N ALA A 11 4.46 -6.99 -9.30
CA ALA A 11 3.83 -8.30 -9.45
C ALA A 11 3.90 -9.15 -8.17
N ALA A 12 5.01 -9.07 -7.42
CA ALA A 12 5.14 -9.72 -6.11
C ALA A 12 4.24 -9.06 -5.05
N LEU A 13 4.04 -7.75 -5.13
CA LEU A 13 3.06 -7.03 -4.29
C LEU A 13 1.63 -7.50 -4.57
N LEU A 14 1.29 -7.79 -5.83
CA LEU A 14 -0.03 -8.29 -6.21
C LEU A 14 -0.33 -9.71 -5.68
N THR A 15 0.68 -10.51 -5.38
CA THR A 15 0.49 -11.89 -4.87
C THR A 15 0.34 -11.98 -3.35
N GLY A 16 0.58 -10.90 -2.63
CA GLY A 16 0.55 -10.87 -1.16
C GLY A 16 -0.42 -9.85 -0.56
N CYS A 17 -1.29 -9.25 -1.36
CA CYS A 17 -2.20 -8.20 -0.91
C CYS A 17 -3.65 -8.65 -1.05
N ILE A 18 -4.55 -8.03 -0.29
CA ILE A 18 -5.97 -8.11 -0.60
C ILE A 18 -6.20 -7.26 -1.85
N ASN A 19 -6.87 -7.83 -2.85
CA ASN A 19 -7.31 -7.08 -4.01
C ASN A 19 -8.67 -6.46 -3.74
N ALA A 20 -8.85 -5.22 -4.13
CA ALA A 20 -10.12 -4.52 -3.95
C ALA A 20 -10.37 -3.52 -5.07
N SER A 21 -11.62 -3.43 -5.49
CA SER A 21 -12.13 -2.22 -6.12
C SER A 21 -12.50 -1.25 -5.01
N VAL A 22 -12.00 -0.03 -5.08
CA VAL A 22 -12.26 0.99 -4.05
C VAL A 22 -12.99 2.18 -4.67
N ASP A 23 -13.81 2.84 -3.86
CA ASP A 23 -14.43 4.10 -4.24
C ASP A 23 -13.45 5.26 -3.94
N PRO A 24 -12.83 5.85 -4.96
CA PRO A 24 -11.88 6.95 -4.77
C PRO A 24 -12.50 8.17 -4.09
N ALA A 25 -13.80 8.39 -4.23
CA ALA A 25 -14.49 9.50 -3.59
C ALA A 25 -14.55 9.37 -2.07
N THR A 26 -14.30 8.17 -1.53
CA THR A 26 -14.22 7.92 -0.08
C THR A 26 -12.84 8.13 0.50
N SER A 27 -11.85 8.42 -0.34
CA SER A 27 -10.51 8.82 0.12
C SER A 27 -10.61 10.12 0.91
N ARG A 28 -10.28 10.07 2.19
CA ARG A 28 -10.32 11.22 3.10
C ARG A 28 -8.92 11.64 3.46
N ILE A 29 -8.26 12.33 2.52
CA ILE A 29 -6.96 12.93 2.81
C ILE A 29 -7.08 14.28 3.54
N ASP A 30 -8.29 14.87 3.61
CA ASP A 30 -8.52 16.16 4.26
C ASP A 30 -8.33 16.16 5.79
N GLY A 31 -8.37 15.00 6.42
CA GLY A 31 -8.07 14.82 7.85
C GLY A 31 -6.63 14.37 8.14
N LEU A 32 -5.86 14.11 7.10
CA LEU A 32 -4.47 13.67 7.22
C LEU A 32 -3.52 14.85 7.14
N PRO A 33 -2.37 14.78 7.84
CA PRO A 33 -1.27 15.68 7.55
C PRO A 33 -0.91 15.59 6.08
N ASP A 34 -0.49 16.70 5.47
CA ASP A 34 -0.01 16.66 4.10
C ASP A 34 1.23 15.76 4.02
N LEU A 35 1.15 14.73 3.18
CA LEU A 35 2.23 13.79 2.93
C LEU A 35 2.99 14.14 1.64
N SER A 36 2.70 15.29 1.02
CA SER A 36 3.45 15.74 -0.16
C SER A 36 4.90 15.96 0.21
N GLY A 37 5.80 15.51 -0.64
CA GLY A 37 7.24 15.69 -0.41
C GLY A 37 8.09 14.71 -1.19
N ARG A 38 9.39 14.86 -0.98
CA ARG A 38 10.41 13.91 -1.45
C ARG A 38 10.86 13.05 -0.28
N TYR A 39 11.05 11.78 -0.57
CA TYR A 39 11.39 10.78 0.42
C TYR A 39 12.51 9.88 -0.09
N ASP A 40 13.47 9.58 0.77
CA ASP A 40 14.36 8.45 0.56
C ASP A 40 13.57 7.16 0.86
N MET A 41 13.44 6.30 -0.15
CA MET A 41 12.69 5.06 -0.03
C MET A 41 13.67 3.89 0.18
N SER A 42 13.38 3.09 1.17
CA SER A 42 14.09 1.83 1.44
C SER A 42 13.13 0.66 1.52
N VAL A 43 13.64 -0.52 1.18
CA VAL A 43 12.93 -1.79 1.31
C VAL A 43 13.09 -2.31 2.74
N GLY A 44 12.01 -2.80 3.34
CA GLY A 44 12.05 -3.42 4.66
C GLY A 44 12.87 -4.72 4.69
N GLU A 45 13.47 -5.02 5.82
CA GLU A 45 14.38 -6.19 5.98
C GLU A 45 13.72 -7.51 5.56
N ALA A 46 12.43 -7.69 5.85
CA ALA A 46 11.70 -8.92 5.51
C ALA A 46 11.58 -9.17 4.00
N PHE A 47 11.81 -8.15 3.17
CA PHE A 47 11.68 -8.20 1.72
C PHE A 47 12.98 -7.88 0.98
N ALA A 48 14.06 -7.58 1.71
CA ALA A 48 15.34 -7.15 1.13
C ALA A 48 15.96 -8.15 0.15
N GLU A 49 15.83 -9.45 0.42
CA GLU A 49 16.34 -10.50 -0.48
C GLU A 49 15.52 -10.62 -1.77
N GLN A 50 14.22 -10.35 -1.70
CA GLN A 50 13.29 -10.47 -2.84
C GLN A 50 13.31 -9.21 -3.71
N MET A 51 13.63 -8.08 -3.11
CA MET A 51 13.57 -6.75 -3.72
C MET A 51 14.94 -6.07 -3.68
N SER A 52 15.97 -6.72 -4.26
CA SER A 52 17.33 -6.17 -4.30
C SER A 52 17.36 -4.85 -5.09
N ALA A 53 17.01 -3.76 -4.45
CA ALA A 53 17.22 -2.43 -5.00
C ALA A 53 18.70 -2.07 -4.80
N SER A 54 19.49 -2.07 -5.85
CA SER A 54 20.86 -1.56 -5.83
C SER A 54 20.84 -0.07 -6.15
N GLY A 55 20.86 0.77 -5.14
CA GLY A 55 20.95 2.22 -5.33
C GLY A 55 19.96 3.00 -4.45
N LYS A 56 20.10 4.31 -4.49
CA LYS A 56 19.17 5.24 -3.83
C LYS A 56 17.88 5.29 -4.64
N VAL A 57 16.74 5.05 -4.01
CA VAL A 57 15.42 5.21 -4.62
C VAL A 57 14.76 6.41 -3.98
N THR A 58 14.28 7.32 -4.80
CA THR A 58 13.53 8.50 -4.34
C THR A 58 12.06 8.31 -4.68
N ALA A 59 11.19 8.46 -3.68
CA ALA A 59 9.76 8.55 -3.84
C ALA A 59 9.32 10.01 -3.75
N ILE A 60 8.45 10.44 -4.66
CA ILE A 60 7.84 11.77 -4.62
C ILE A 60 6.35 11.59 -4.52
N LEU A 61 5.76 12.07 -3.42
CA LEU A 61 4.33 12.15 -3.24
C LEU A 61 3.84 13.54 -3.59
N ARG A 62 2.81 13.61 -4.42
CA ARG A 62 2.13 14.87 -4.76
C ARG A 62 0.65 14.72 -4.52
N ARG A 63 0.11 15.56 -3.66
CA ARG A 63 -1.33 15.60 -3.41
C ARG A 63 -2.07 16.09 -4.66
N GLN A 64 -3.13 15.36 -5.01
CA GLN A 64 -4.09 15.73 -6.05
C GLN A 64 -5.49 15.44 -5.51
N ASP A 65 -6.33 16.45 -5.40
CA ASP A 65 -7.71 16.34 -4.91
C ASP A 65 -7.88 15.34 -3.75
N ASN A 66 -8.31 14.11 -4.04
CA ASN A 66 -8.61 13.05 -3.08
C ASN A 66 -7.58 11.91 -3.06
N HIS A 67 -6.42 12.04 -3.70
CA HIS A 67 -5.38 11.02 -3.76
C HIS A 67 -3.99 11.63 -3.80
N TYR A 68 -2.97 10.78 -3.74
CA TYR A 68 -1.59 11.16 -4.02
C TYR A 68 -1.13 10.52 -5.32
N ARG A 69 -0.34 11.28 -6.07
CA ARG A 69 0.48 10.70 -7.15
C ARG A 69 1.82 10.33 -6.56
N LEU A 70 2.17 9.06 -6.71
CA LEU A 70 3.48 8.53 -6.33
C LEU A 70 4.35 8.43 -7.57
N MET A 71 5.47 9.13 -7.57
CA MET A 71 6.52 8.95 -8.55
C MET A 71 7.72 8.29 -7.90
N VAL A 72 8.15 7.16 -8.44
CA VAL A 72 9.35 6.47 -7.98
C VAL A 72 10.48 6.71 -8.98
N ILE A 73 11.59 7.26 -8.49
CA ILE A 73 12.77 7.54 -9.30
C ILE A 73 13.89 6.64 -8.80
N GLU A 74 14.24 5.67 -9.63
CA GLU A 74 15.42 4.83 -9.43
C GLU A 74 16.63 5.54 -10.05
N ASP A 75 17.63 5.85 -9.22
CA ASP A 75 18.89 6.45 -9.63
C ASP A 75 18.73 7.62 -10.62
N PRO A 76 18.57 8.87 -10.13
CA PRO A 76 18.38 10.06 -10.96
C PRO A 76 19.46 10.28 -12.03
N GLN A 77 20.63 9.65 -11.83
CA GLN A 77 21.76 9.76 -12.76
C GLN A 77 21.62 8.85 -13.98
N LYS A 78 20.76 7.83 -13.92
CA LYS A 78 20.56 6.87 -15.02
C LYS A 78 19.38 7.20 -15.95
N GLY A 79 18.65 8.28 -15.70
CA GLY A 79 17.59 8.75 -16.57
C GLY A 79 16.42 7.75 -16.70
N SER A 80 16.07 7.05 -15.62
CA SER A 80 14.85 6.25 -15.58
C SER A 80 13.63 7.15 -15.68
N GLU A 81 12.71 6.83 -16.58
CA GLU A 81 11.41 7.52 -16.63
C GLU A 81 10.65 7.27 -15.32
N PRO A 82 10.16 8.34 -14.66
CA PRO A 82 9.37 8.17 -13.45
C PRO A 82 8.12 7.35 -13.76
N GLN A 83 7.85 6.36 -12.93
CA GLN A 83 6.54 5.69 -12.95
C GLN A 83 5.59 6.53 -12.10
N ASP A 84 4.44 6.82 -12.66
CA ASP A 84 3.42 7.67 -12.04
C ASP A 84 2.22 6.81 -11.67
N GLU A 85 1.91 6.73 -10.39
CA GLU A 85 0.95 5.78 -9.85
C GLU A 85 -0.01 6.45 -8.87
N TYR A 86 -1.20 5.90 -8.73
CA TYR A 86 -2.25 6.43 -7.87
C TYR A 86 -2.18 5.78 -6.49
N VAL A 87 -2.20 6.61 -5.46
CA VAL A 87 -2.25 6.16 -4.07
C VAL A 87 -3.45 6.81 -3.38
N TYR A 88 -4.42 6.01 -3.02
CA TYR A 88 -5.56 6.42 -2.21
C TYR A 88 -5.30 6.04 -0.76
N LEU A 89 -5.72 6.90 0.17
CA LEU A 89 -5.52 6.68 1.59
C LEU A 89 -6.86 6.72 2.33
N GLY A 90 -7.01 5.81 3.28
CA GLY A 90 -8.13 5.80 4.21
C GLY A 90 -7.68 5.61 5.65
N GLY A 91 -8.46 6.12 6.59
CA GLY A 91 -8.17 5.98 8.02
C GLY A 91 -7.28 7.09 8.59
N PRO A 92 -6.99 7.03 9.90
CA PRO A 92 -6.11 7.98 10.58
C PRO A 92 -4.63 7.74 10.22
N ALA A 93 -3.78 8.74 10.41
CA ALA A 93 -2.39 8.73 9.95
C ALA A 93 -1.52 7.60 10.54
N ASP A 94 -1.88 7.10 11.71
CA ASP A 94 -1.22 5.98 12.37
C ASP A 94 -1.76 4.60 11.98
N ARG A 95 -2.88 4.55 11.24
CA ARG A 95 -3.57 3.33 10.80
C ARG A 95 -4.21 3.51 9.43
N LEU A 96 -3.39 3.62 8.41
CA LEU A 96 -3.84 3.85 7.04
C LEU A 96 -4.17 2.54 6.32
N ALA A 97 -5.23 2.55 5.50
CA ALA A 97 -5.29 1.73 4.30
C ALA A 97 -4.58 2.48 3.18
N VAL A 98 -3.66 1.83 2.55
CA VAL A 98 -2.93 2.34 1.40
C VAL A 98 -3.36 1.54 0.19
N VAL A 99 -4.07 2.15 -0.71
CA VAL A 99 -4.56 1.51 -1.92
C VAL A 99 -3.76 2.03 -3.10
N TYR A 100 -3.12 1.10 -3.76
CA TYR A 100 -2.20 1.35 -4.83
C TYR A 100 -2.79 0.87 -6.16
N ALA A 101 -2.92 1.77 -7.11
CA ALA A 101 -3.43 1.48 -8.44
C ALA A 101 -2.49 2.05 -9.53
N LYS A 102 -2.35 1.34 -10.64
CA LYS A 102 -1.57 1.83 -11.80
C LYS A 102 -2.31 2.90 -12.57
N GLN A 103 -3.62 2.76 -12.66
CA GLN A 103 -4.50 3.70 -13.34
C GLN A 103 -5.74 3.93 -12.48
N GLU A 104 -6.39 5.05 -12.70
CA GLU A 104 -7.65 5.36 -12.03
C GLU A 104 -8.72 4.33 -12.42
N GLY A 105 -9.34 3.71 -11.42
CA GLY A 105 -10.41 2.71 -11.63
C GLY A 105 -9.94 1.28 -11.84
N ASP A 106 -8.63 1.02 -11.86
CA ASP A 106 -8.10 -0.35 -11.90
C ASP A 106 -8.33 -1.08 -10.58
N GLU A 107 -8.35 -2.41 -10.66
CA GLU A 107 -8.23 -3.26 -9.49
C GLU A 107 -6.94 -2.94 -8.75
N ALA A 108 -7.05 -2.67 -7.47
CA ALA A 108 -5.98 -2.12 -6.68
C ALA A 108 -5.50 -3.08 -5.60
N ALA A 109 -4.21 -3.08 -5.35
CA ALA A 109 -3.62 -3.76 -4.19
C ALA A 109 -3.85 -2.92 -2.93
N VAL A 110 -4.31 -3.59 -1.88
CA VAL A 110 -4.54 -2.96 -0.57
C VAL A 110 -3.43 -3.36 0.39
N LEU A 111 -2.78 -2.33 0.91
CA LEU A 111 -1.71 -2.42 1.91
C LEU A 111 -2.14 -1.68 3.18
N THR A 112 -1.43 -1.89 4.25
CA THR A 112 -1.53 -1.03 5.42
C THR A 112 -0.39 -0.05 5.47
N GLY A 113 -0.58 1.10 6.12
CA GLY A 113 0.46 2.10 6.28
C GLY A 113 0.33 2.87 7.58
N ARG A 114 1.41 3.49 8.00
CA ARG A 114 1.41 4.38 9.14
C ARG A 114 2.44 5.49 8.99
N ARG A 115 2.09 6.67 9.46
CA ARG A 115 3.03 7.78 9.60
C ARG A 115 3.63 7.75 11.00
N LEU A 116 4.93 7.84 11.07
CA LEU A 116 5.67 7.90 12.33
C LEU A 116 5.84 9.35 12.81
N ALA A 117 6.25 9.49 14.08
CA ALA A 117 6.45 10.81 14.70
C ALA A 117 7.56 11.65 14.03
N ASP A 118 8.54 11.00 13.41
CA ASP A 118 9.61 11.65 12.64
C ASP A 118 9.18 12.07 11.22
N GLY A 119 7.92 11.86 10.88
CA GLY A 119 7.36 12.14 9.54
C GLY A 119 7.57 11.02 8.54
N SER A 120 8.32 9.98 8.87
CA SER A 120 8.47 8.81 8.01
C SER A 120 7.15 8.09 7.80
N ILE A 121 7.01 7.43 6.65
CA ILE A 121 5.85 6.61 6.30
C ILE A 121 6.33 5.18 6.16
N GLU A 122 5.70 4.27 6.87
CA GLU A 122 5.88 2.84 6.67
C GLU A 122 4.68 2.27 5.93
N VAL A 123 4.96 1.52 4.87
CA VAL A 123 3.98 0.71 4.16
C VAL A 123 4.23 -0.74 4.52
N LEU A 124 3.19 -1.42 4.97
CA LEU A 124 3.26 -2.77 5.49
C LEU A 124 2.45 -3.71 4.62
N MET A 125 2.96 -4.92 4.46
CA MET A 125 2.32 -6.00 3.71
C MET A 125 2.36 -7.28 4.55
N ALA A 126 1.33 -8.10 4.47
CA ALA A 126 1.36 -9.43 5.02
C ALA A 126 2.38 -10.29 4.28
N THR A 127 3.06 -11.14 5.01
CA THR A 127 4.07 -12.04 4.44
C THR A 127 3.47 -13.35 3.91
N VAL A 128 2.27 -13.69 4.34
CA VAL A 128 1.55 -14.90 3.92
C VAL A 128 0.07 -14.56 3.79
N TYR A 129 -0.47 -14.75 2.59
CA TYR A 129 -1.91 -14.77 2.39
C TYR A 129 -2.33 -16.19 1.99
N PRO A 130 -3.21 -16.84 2.73
CA PRO A 130 -3.88 -18.00 2.20
C PRO A 130 -4.74 -17.57 1.00
N LYS A 131 -4.75 -18.36 -0.07
CA LYS A 131 -5.63 -18.10 -1.23
C LYS A 131 -7.11 -18.05 -0.84
N GLN A 132 -7.47 -18.79 0.19
CA GLN A 132 -8.79 -18.78 0.78
C GLN A 132 -8.74 -17.97 2.07
N PRO A 133 -9.68 -17.03 2.27
CA PRO A 133 -9.74 -16.28 3.50
C PRO A 133 -9.95 -17.24 4.68
N ASP A 134 -9.09 -17.12 5.68
CA ASP A 134 -9.28 -17.83 6.95
C ASP A 134 -10.64 -17.42 7.54
N PRO A 135 -11.48 -18.36 7.98
CA PRO A 135 -12.75 -18.05 8.65
C PRO A 135 -12.61 -17.05 9.80
N GLU A 136 -11.48 -17.07 10.52
CA GLU A 136 -11.18 -16.11 11.59
C GLU A 136 -11.03 -14.67 11.08
N LEU A 137 -10.67 -14.49 9.81
CA LEU A 137 -10.51 -13.18 9.18
C LEU A 137 -11.79 -12.64 8.57
N LEU A 138 -12.73 -13.52 8.22
CA LEU A 138 -14.02 -13.09 7.66
C LEU A 138 -14.81 -12.23 8.64
N ALA A 139 -14.78 -12.57 9.93
CA ALA A 139 -15.53 -11.86 10.95
C ALA A 139 -15.07 -10.39 11.14
N PRO A 140 -13.77 -10.07 11.23
CA PRO A 140 -13.29 -8.68 11.23
C PRO A 140 -13.77 -7.87 10.04
N PHE A 141 -13.62 -8.38 8.83
CA PHE A 141 -14.07 -7.68 7.62
C PHE A 141 -15.58 -7.48 7.59
N ALA A 142 -16.36 -8.50 7.96
CA ALA A 142 -17.81 -8.42 8.02
C ALA A 142 -18.32 -7.37 9.04
N ARG A 143 -17.61 -7.15 10.16
CA ARG A 143 -17.97 -6.08 11.12
C ARG A 143 -17.91 -4.68 10.50
N HIS A 144 -17.09 -4.49 9.48
CA HIS A 144 -16.95 -3.25 8.75
C HIS A 144 -17.74 -3.25 7.42
N GLY A 145 -18.66 -4.22 7.24
CA GLY A 145 -19.49 -4.32 6.03
C GLY A 145 -18.73 -4.78 4.79
N LEU A 146 -17.57 -5.38 4.96
CA LEU A 146 -16.73 -5.88 3.90
C LEU A 146 -16.83 -7.41 3.81
N THR A 147 -16.90 -7.94 2.59
CA THR A 147 -16.93 -9.38 2.34
C THR A 147 -15.66 -9.79 1.62
N LEU A 148 -14.90 -10.72 2.21
CA LEU A 148 -13.78 -11.35 1.55
C LEU A 148 -14.26 -12.60 0.79
N VAL A 149 -13.80 -12.75 -0.43
CA VAL A 149 -14.05 -13.90 -1.30
C VAL A 149 -12.75 -14.51 -1.78
N ASP A 150 -12.82 -15.72 -2.31
CA ASP A 150 -11.67 -16.39 -2.92
C ASP A 150 -11.22 -15.60 -4.16
N GLY A 151 -9.95 -15.28 -4.20
CA GLY A 151 -9.34 -14.63 -5.35
C GLY A 151 -8.37 -15.52 -6.11
N THR A 152 -7.92 -15.07 -7.25
CA THR A 152 -7.00 -15.83 -8.10
C THR A 152 -5.62 -16.03 -7.45
N TYR A 153 -5.09 -15.00 -6.83
CA TYR A 153 -3.75 -14.98 -6.22
C TYR A 153 -3.77 -14.59 -4.74
N ALA A 154 -4.73 -13.82 -4.33
CA ALA A 154 -4.96 -13.32 -2.98
C ALA A 154 -6.48 -13.21 -2.73
N PRO A 155 -6.94 -13.11 -1.48
CA PRO A 155 -8.34 -12.80 -1.20
C PRO A 155 -8.75 -11.50 -1.89
N GLU A 156 -9.99 -11.44 -2.33
CA GLU A 156 -10.58 -10.28 -2.99
C GLU A 156 -11.73 -9.73 -2.14
N LEU A 157 -11.95 -8.42 -2.20
CA LEU A 157 -13.14 -7.82 -1.62
C LEU A 157 -14.28 -7.83 -2.63
N GLU A 158 -15.43 -8.34 -2.21
CA GLU A 158 -16.64 -8.31 -3.01
C GLU A 158 -17.17 -6.89 -3.12
N GLY A 159 -17.39 -6.42 -4.33
CA GLY A 159 -17.93 -5.09 -4.59
C GLY A 159 -16.92 -3.96 -4.42
N ILE A 160 -17.45 -2.75 -4.17
CA ILE A 160 -16.64 -1.54 -4.06
C ILE A 160 -16.49 -1.15 -2.59
N ALA A 161 -15.26 -1.19 -2.09
CA ALA A 161 -14.95 -0.88 -0.70
C ALA A 161 -14.80 0.63 -0.47
N LYS A 162 -15.27 1.10 0.70
CA LYS A 162 -14.95 2.44 1.20
C LYS A 162 -13.63 2.40 1.96
N LEU A 163 -12.75 3.35 1.67
CA LEU A 163 -11.42 3.40 2.25
C LEU A 163 -11.38 3.49 3.79
N PRO A 164 -12.24 4.24 4.48
CA PRO A 164 -12.28 4.24 5.94
C PRO A 164 -12.62 2.86 6.53
N ASP A 165 -13.65 2.19 5.99
CA ASP A 165 -14.09 0.87 6.45
C ASP A 165 -12.98 -0.17 6.24
N LEU A 166 -12.29 -0.04 5.11
CA LEU A 166 -11.13 -0.87 4.76
C LEU A 166 -9.96 -0.66 5.74
N ALA A 167 -9.66 0.59 6.09
CA ALA A 167 -8.62 0.89 7.06
C ALA A 167 -8.93 0.27 8.44
N GLU A 168 -10.16 0.41 8.92
CA GLU A 168 -10.58 -0.18 10.20
C GLU A 168 -10.49 -1.70 10.18
N ALA A 169 -10.93 -2.35 9.09
CA ALA A 169 -10.84 -3.79 8.95
C ALA A 169 -9.40 -4.29 8.91
N MET A 170 -8.54 -3.65 8.12
CA MET A 170 -7.13 -4.03 7.98
C MET A 170 -6.31 -3.85 9.26
N TRP A 171 -6.71 -2.91 10.12
CA TRP A 171 -6.07 -2.65 11.41
C TRP A 171 -6.81 -3.30 12.59
N ASP A 172 -7.83 -4.12 12.33
CA ASP A 172 -8.43 -4.94 13.40
C ASP A 172 -7.37 -5.81 14.06
N PRO A 173 -7.30 -5.86 15.39
CA PRO A 173 -6.28 -6.64 16.10
C PRO A 173 -6.21 -8.12 15.69
N ALA A 174 -7.33 -8.73 15.34
CA ALA A 174 -7.36 -10.12 14.88
C ALA A 174 -6.70 -10.25 13.48
N VAL A 175 -6.97 -9.29 12.59
CA VAL A 175 -6.35 -9.25 11.24
C VAL A 175 -4.84 -9.03 11.37
N VAL A 176 -4.42 -8.06 12.18
CA VAL A 176 -3.00 -7.79 12.43
C VAL A 176 -2.28 -9.00 13.04
N ALA A 177 -2.90 -9.69 14.00
CA ALA A 177 -2.34 -10.88 14.62
C ALA A 177 -2.21 -12.06 13.63
N ALA A 178 -3.20 -12.25 12.77
CA ALA A 178 -3.21 -13.33 11.78
C ALA A 178 -2.22 -13.08 10.64
N TYR A 179 -2.22 -11.88 10.08
CA TYR A 179 -1.40 -11.55 8.91
C TYR A 179 0.02 -11.09 9.25
N GLN A 180 0.28 -10.65 10.48
CA GLN A 180 1.59 -10.20 10.95
C GLN A 180 2.31 -9.29 9.93
N PRO A 181 1.70 -8.18 9.51
CA PRO A 181 2.23 -7.37 8.43
C PRO A 181 3.64 -6.86 8.75
N LYS A 182 4.53 -6.93 7.78
CA LYS A 182 5.91 -6.46 7.87
C LYS A 182 6.10 -5.23 6.99
N VAL A 183 7.02 -4.37 7.39
CA VAL A 183 7.38 -3.21 6.58
C VAL A 183 7.93 -3.68 5.25
N VAL A 184 7.27 -3.29 4.17
CA VAL A 184 7.74 -3.52 2.79
C VAL A 184 8.50 -2.31 2.28
N PHE A 185 8.02 -1.10 2.57
CA PHE A 185 8.69 0.15 2.24
C PHE A 185 8.71 1.09 3.43
N ARG A 186 9.82 1.80 3.58
CA ARG A 186 9.93 2.94 4.46
C ARG A 186 10.34 4.15 3.65
N LEU A 187 9.55 5.21 3.76
CA LEU A 187 9.79 6.51 3.14
C LEU A 187 10.22 7.48 4.23
N VAL A 188 11.45 7.95 4.16
CA VAL A 188 12.01 8.94 5.10
C VAL A 188 12.05 10.27 4.38
N PRO A 189 11.46 11.36 4.96
CA PRO A 189 11.53 12.68 4.33
C PRO A 189 12.97 13.06 4.02
N GLU A 190 13.23 13.54 2.80
CA GLU A 190 14.52 14.16 2.51
C GLU A 190 14.60 15.44 3.35
N GLY A 191 15.66 15.57 4.16
CA GLY A 191 15.89 16.79 4.92
C GLY A 191 16.11 17.98 3.99
N ASP A 192 15.66 19.17 4.42
CA ASP A 192 15.92 20.44 3.75
C ASP A 192 17.42 20.75 3.66
#